data_3f064b7aee9f0e173745d26622d38a1e
#
_entry.id   3f064b7aee9f0e173745d26622d38a1e
#
_cell.length_a   1.000
_cell.length_b   1.000
_cell.length_c   1.000
_cell.angle_alpha   90.00
_cell.angle_beta   90.00
_cell.angle_gamma   90.00
#
_symmetry.space_group_name_H-M   'P 1'
#
loop_
_entity.id
_entity.type
_entity.pdbx_description
1 polymer ?
#
loop_
_entity_poly.entity_id
_entity_poly.type
_entity_poly.pdbx_seq_one_letter_code
_entity_poly.pdbx_strand_id
1 'polypeptide(L)'
;LGWMHDTLSYFQADAKERQEKYHKLTFSMMYFYNERYILPLSHDEVVHGKATIAQKMNGGYDGKFPQARAFYMYMYAHPGAKLNFMGNELAQLKEWCEKDELDWILLKFPIHEAFHKFMADLNQCYLKNSAFSQRDFSQDGFSWVDCHQEQKCMYLFERISGDQKILAVFNFSDEIQEYTLEKDYCLSRFSRTCFLIAAKLSGLMTCSMRQASLTAVSGSTPS
;
A
#
# COMPACT_ATOMS: atom_id res chain seq x y z
N LEU A 1 7.09 10.72 -11.81
CA LEU A 1 5.64 11.01 -11.81
C LEU A 1 4.79 9.81 -12.28
N GLY A 2 5.30 8.97 -13.22
CA GLY A 2 4.55 7.83 -13.77
C GLY A 2 3.94 6.92 -12.71
N TRP A 3 4.76 6.44 -11.75
CA TRP A 3 4.27 5.62 -10.62
C TRP A 3 3.06 6.25 -9.91
N MET A 4 3.14 7.54 -9.61
CA MET A 4 2.09 8.25 -8.88
C MET A 4 0.77 8.30 -9.68
N HIS A 5 0.84 8.74 -10.93
CA HIS A 5 -0.36 8.83 -11.79
C HIS A 5 -1.00 7.46 -12.03
N ASP A 6 -0.19 6.44 -12.30
CA ASP A 6 -0.69 5.08 -12.52
C ASP A 6 -1.31 4.49 -11.26
N THR A 7 -0.65 4.66 -10.11
CA THR A 7 -1.16 4.14 -8.83
C THR A 7 -2.44 4.87 -8.41
N LEU A 8 -2.48 6.20 -8.49
CA LEU A 8 -3.69 6.96 -8.16
C LEU A 8 -4.84 6.61 -9.12
N SER A 9 -4.59 6.51 -10.42
CA SER A 9 -5.59 6.11 -11.41
C SER A 9 -6.15 4.69 -11.15
N TYR A 10 -5.31 3.78 -10.65
CA TYR A 10 -5.72 2.45 -10.26
C TYR A 10 -6.68 2.48 -9.06
N PHE A 11 -6.34 3.25 -8.01
CA PHE A 11 -7.17 3.34 -6.80
C PHE A 11 -8.43 4.19 -6.95
N GLN A 12 -8.48 5.08 -7.94
CA GLN A 12 -9.69 5.79 -8.33
C GLN A 12 -10.71 4.88 -9.03
N ALA A 13 -10.25 3.82 -9.67
CA ALA A 13 -11.09 2.90 -10.40
C ALA A 13 -11.98 2.06 -9.47
N ASP A 14 -13.19 1.73 -9.95
CA ASP A 14 -14.03 0.72 -9.31
C ASP A 14 -13.29 -0.62 -9.24
N ALA A 15 -13.57 -1.40 -8.19
CA ALA A 15 -12.93 -2.70 -7.97
C ALA A 15 -13.06 -3.63 -9.21
N LYS A 16 -14.18 -3.57 -9.91
CA LYS A 16 -14.45 -4.36 -11.11
C LYS A 16 -13.59 -3.98 -12.31
N GLU A 17 -13.17 -2.71 -12.40
CA GLU A 17 -12.31 -2.21 -13.47
C GLU A 17 -10.82 -2.45 -13.21
N ARG A 18 -10.44 -2.85 -12.01
CA ARG A 18 -9.02 -3.00 -11.61
C ARG A 18 -8.32 -4.14 -12.31
N GLN A 19 -9.05 -5.16 -12.74
CA GLN A 19 -8.50 -6.26 -13.54
C GLN A 19 -7.89 -5.71 -14.85
N GLU A 20 -8.61 -4.84 -15.56
CA GLU A 20 -8.13 -4.23 -16.79
C GLU A 20 -6.97 -3.24 -16.56
N LYS A 21 -6.91 -2.66 -15.36
CA LYS A 21 -5.87 -1.69 -14.95
C LYS A 21 -4.71 -2.34 -14.17
N TYR A 22 -4.68 -3.66 -14.06
CA TYR A 22 -3.73 -4.42 -13.24
C TYR A 22 -2.28 -3.98 -13.48
N HIS A 23 -1.87 -3.85 -14.72
CA HIS A 23 -0.49 -3.53 -15.09
C HIS A 23 -0.05 -2.10 -14.73
N LYS A 24 -0.97 -1.21 -14.37
CA LYS A 24 -0.59 0.12 -13.86
C LYS A 24 0.28 0.05 -12.60
N LEU A 25 0.08 -0.96 -11.76
CA LEU A 25 0.88 -1.14 -10.54
C LEU A 25 2.20 -1.91 -10.80
N THR A 26 2.27 -2.76 -11.82
CA THR A 26 3.47 -3.54 -12.13
C THR A 26 4.42 -2.82 -13.08
N PHE A 27 3.90 -1.93 -13.92
CA PHE A 27 4.66 -1.26 -14.98
C PHE A 27 5.83 -0.42 -14.46
N SER A 28 5.68 0.21 -13.30
CA SER A 28 6.73 1.03 -12.70
C SER A 28 8.05 0.27 -12.51
N MET A 29 7.97 -1.03 -12.19
CA MET A 29 9.16 -1.84 -11.95
C MET A 29 9.98 -2.12 -13.21
N MET A 30 9.43 -1.92 -14.41
CA MET A 30 10.18 -2.07 -15.67
C MET A 30 11.25 -0.99 -15.87
N TYR A 31 11.06 0.20 -15.31
CA TYR A 31 12.00 1.31 -15.43
C TYR A 31 12.60 1.77 -14.11
N PHE A 32 12.15 1.19 -13.00
CA PHE A 32 12.37 1.71 -11.65
C PHE A 32 13.87 1.84 -11.30
N TYR A 33 14.71 0.95 -11.76
CA TYR A 33 16.14 0.94 -11.43
C TYR A 33 17.03 1.74 -12.39
N ASN A 34 16.44 2.44 -13.36
CA ASN A 34 17.20 3.33 -14.26
C ASN A 34 17.69 4.59 -13.55
N GLU A 35 16.96 5.03 -12.51
CA GLU A 35 17.28 6.24 -11.74
C GLU A 35 16.88 6.02 -10.26
N ARG A 36 17.26 6.97 -9.40
CA ARG A 36 16.80 6.99 -8.01
C ARG A 36 15.48 7.74 -7.89
N TYR A 37 14.39 7.00 -7.93
CA TYR A 37 13.04 7.58 -7.91
C TYR A 37 12.56 7.92 -6.50
N ILE A 38 11.80 9.03 -6.42
CA ILE A 38 10.93 9.36 -5.30
C ILE A 38 9.51 8.94 -5.68
N LEU A 39 8.76 8.40 -4.74
CA LEU A 39 7.32 8.15 -4.84
C LEU A 39 6.60 9.41 -4.30
N PRO A 40 6.21 10.37 -5.16
CA PRO A 40 5.81 11.69 -4.69
C PRO A 40 4.29 11.77 -4.50
N LEU A 41 3.87 12.00 -3.26
CA LEU A 41 2.55 12.55 -2.96
C LEU A 41 2.77 13.99 -2.48
N SER A 42 3.14 14.86 -3.43
CA SER A 42 3.49 16.25 -3.17
C SER A 42 2.26 17.15 -3.07
N HIS A 43 2.48 18.42 -2.72
CA HIS A 43 1.42 19.45 -2.68
C HIS A 43 0.70 19.59 -4.04
N ASP A 44 1.40 19.40 -5.15
CA ASP A 44 0.83 19.51 -6.50
C ASP A 44 -0.36 18.56 -6.74
N GLU A 45 -0.46 17.48 -5.96
CA GLU A 45 -1.53 16.50 -6.10
C GLU A 45 -2.74 16.76 -5.18
N VAL A 46 -2.66 17.77 -4.33
CA VAL A 46 -3.71 18.07 -3.34
C VAL A 46 -4.17 19.53 -3.38
N VAL A 47 -4.00 20.20 -4.52
CA VAL A 47 -4.35 21.61 -4.77
C VAL A 47 -5.07 21.79 -6.11
N HIS A 48 -5.63 22.95 -6.32
CA HIS A 48 -6.18 23.43 -7.62
C HIS A 48 -7.27 22.55 -8.23
N GLY A 49 -8.18 22.02 -7.41
CA GLY A 49 -9.30 21.19 -7.88
C GLY A 49 -8.93 19.75 -8.20
N LYS A 50 -7.75 19.30 -7.77
CA LYS A 50 -7.30 17.91 -8.00
C LYS A 50 -7.83 16.93 -6.95
N ALA A 51 -8.49 17.42 -5.90
CA ALA A 51 -8.91 16.70 -4.70
C ALA A 51 -7.73 16.17 -3.85
N THR A 52 -7.99 15.79 -2.60
CA THR A 52 -6.99 15.21 -1.70
C THR A 52 -6.73 13.74 -2.03
N ILE A 53 -5.62 13.18 -1.50
CA ILE A 53 -5.32 11.75 -1.71
C ILE A 53 -6.45 10.86 -1.22
N ALA A 54 -7.03 11.15 -0.05
CA ALA A 54 -8.17 10.40 0.47
C ALA A 54 -9.41 10.52 -0.43
N GLN A 55 -9.69 11.71 -0.95
CA GLN A 55 -10.82 11.93 -1.86
C GLN A 55 -10.68 11.22 -3.21
N LYS A 56 -9.45 11.03 -3.68
CA LYS A 56 -9.16 10.28 -4.92
C LYS A 56 -9.46 8.78 -4.81
N MET A 57 -9.55 8.23 -3.60
CA MET A 57 -9.91 6.82 -3.43
C MET A 57 -11.35 6.57 -3.89
N ASN A 58 -11.59 5.42 -4.55
CA ASN A 58 -12.94 5.04 -4.99
C ASN A 58 -13.89 4.82 -3.80
N GLY A 59 -15.19 5.01 -4.03
CA GLY A 59 -16.25 4.74 -3.05
C GLY A 59 -16.71 5.97 -2.25
N GLY A 60 -17.71 5.76 -1.40
CA GLY A 60 -18.22 6.75 -0.47
C GLY A 60 -17.26 7.04 0.68
N TYR A 61 -17.63 7.98 1.57
CA TYR A 61 -16.77 8.49 2.64
C TYR A 61 -16.09 7.35 3.44
N ASP A 62 -16.86 6.45 4.01
CA ASP A 62 -16.30 5.35 4.84
C ASP A 62 -15.44 4.38 4.03
N GLY A 63 -15.81 4.13 2.78
CA GLY A 63 -15.09 3.21 1.88
C GLY A 63 -13.73 3.74 1.43
N LYS A 64 -13.49 5.05 1.49
CA LYS A 64 -12.21 5.66 1.11
C LYS A 64 -11.07 5.31 2.05
N PHE A 65 -11.33 5.18 3.35
CA PHE A 65 -10.30 4.92 4.36
C PHE A 65 -9.62 3.56 4.23
N PRO A 66 -10.34 2.43 4.07
CA PRO A 66 -9.68 1.15 3.79
C PRO A 66 -8.84 1.18 2.52
N GLN A 67 -9.33 1.86 1.47
CA GLN A 67 -8.57 1.99 0.23
C GLN A 67 -7.32 2.87 0.40
N ALA A 68 -7.41 3.98 1.13
CA ALA A 68 -6.28 4.82 1.46
C ALA A 68 -5.23 4.03 2.27
N ARG A 69 -5.65 3.21 3.25
CA ARG A 69 -4.74 2.32 3.99
C ARG A 69 -4.03 1.35 3.05
N ALA A 70 -4.77 0.68 2.17
CA ALA A 70 -4.20 -0.25 1.20
C ALA A 70 -3.21 0.44 0.24
N PHE A 71 -3.55 1.64 -0.24
CA PHE A 71 -2.70 2.48 -1.07
C PHE A 71 -1.39 2.85 -0.35
N TYR A 72 -1.46 3.34 0.89
CA TYR A 72 -0.25 3.70 1.65
C TYR A 72 0.60 2.48 2.00
N MET A 73 0.00 1.35 2.36
CA MET A 73 0.75 0.11 2.57
C MET A 73 1.49 -0.31 1.30
N TYR A 74 0.85 -0.20 0.13
CA TYR A 74 1.50 -0.47 -1.15
C TYR A 74 2.64 0.51 -1.42
N MET A 75 2.42 1.82 -1.24
CA MET A 75 3.45 2.85 -1.40
C MET A 75 4.67 2.58 -0.52
N TYR A 76 4.45 2.24 0.76
CA TYR A 76 5.54 2.00 1.71
C TYR A 76 6.29 0.69 1.44
N ALA A 77 5.61 -0.31 0.94
CA ALA A 77 6.24 -1.57 0.52
C ALA A 77 6.96 -1.47 -0.83
N HIS A 78 6.50 -0.62 -1.76
CA HIS A 78 7.14 -0.40 -3.06
C HIS A 78 8.54 0.21 -2.89
N PRO A 79 9.56 -0.16 -3.70
CA PRO A 79 10.86 0.50 -3.67
C PRO A 79 10.77 2.01 -3.96
N GLY A 80 11.75 2.79 -3.48
CA GLY A 80 11.87 4.22 -3.71
C GLY A 80 11.64 5.08 -2.48
N ALA A 81 12.23 6.26 -2.46
CA ALA A 81 12.06 7.21 -1.37
C ALA A 81 10.61 7.70 -1.28
N LYS A 82 10.07 7.79 -0.07
CA LYS A 82 8.69 8.18 0.18
C LYS A 82 8.59 9.69 0.38
N LEU A 83 7.71 10.34 -0.34
CA LEU A 83 7.32 11.73 -0.11
C LEU A 83 5.81 11.77 0.14
N ASN A 84 5.42 12.06 1.36
CA ASN A 84 4.03 12.26 1.76
C ASN A 84 3.84 13.67 2.29
N PHE A 85 3.05 14.48 1.58
CA PHE A 85 2.85 15.88 1.93
C PHE A 85 1.93 16.02 3.15
N MET A 86 2.12 17.12 3.91
CA MET A 86 1.35 17.42 5.13
C MET A 86 -0.16 17.42 4.89
N GLY A 87 -0.92 16.89 5.85
CA GLY A 87 -2.39 16.75 5.79
C GLY A 87 -2.85 15.43 5.20
N ASN A 88 -2.04 14.75 4.40
CA ASN A 88 -2.38 13.44 3.87
C ASN A 88 -2.52 12.38 4.98
N GLU A 89 -1.74 12.51 6.06
CA GLU A 89 -1.79 11.62 7.23
C GLU A 89 -3.06 11.77 8.07
N LEU A 90 -3.79 12.87 7.88
CA LEU A 90 -5.10 13.12 8.50
C LEU A 90 -6.25 12.60 7.64
N ALA A 91 -5.97 12.12 6.42
CA ALA A 91 -6.95 11.91 5.37
C ALA A 91 -7.80 13.19 5.13
N GLN A 92 -7.13 14.34 5.07
CA GLN A 92 -7.77 15.64 4.92
C GLN A 92 -8.70 15.66 3.70
N LEU A 93 -9.88 16.26 3.85
CA LEU A 93 -10.86 16.35 2.77
C LEU A 93 -10.83 17.71 2.06
N LYS A 94 -10.28 18.73 2.71
CA LYS A 94 -10.02 20.04 2.12
C LYS A 94 -8.68 20.02 1.43
N GLU A 95 -8.61 20.54 0.22
CA GLU A 95 -7.34 20.73 -0.47
C GLU A 95 -6.40 21.61 0.34
N TRP A 96 -5.11 21.36 0.21
CA TRP A 96 -4.12 22.17 0.91
C TRP A 96 -4.13 23.62 0.43
N CYS A 97 -4.01 24.55 1.35
CA CYS A 97 -3.90 25.98 1.11
C CYS A 97 -2.82 26.55 2.02
N GLU A 98 -1.88 27.30 1.46
CA GLU A 98 -0.77 27.91 2.22
C GLU A 98 -1.21 28.96 3.23
N LYS A 99 -2.46 29.46 3.13
CA LYS A 99 -3.05 30.48 4.02
C LYS A 99 -3.81 29.89 5.18
N ASP A 100 -4.07 28.58 5.14
CA ASP A 100 -4.92 27.91 6.11
C ASP A 100 -4.09 26.90 6.93
N GLU A 101 -4.55 26.68 8.16
CA GLU A 101 -4.05 25.55 8.96
C GLU A 101 -4.57 24.22 8.41
N LEU A 102 -3.86 23.13 8.72
CA LEU A 102 -4.38 21.79 8.50
C LEU A 102 -5.67 21.57 9.32
N ASP A 103 -6.55 20.75 8.81
CA ASP A 103 -7.85 20.44 9.44
C ASP A 103 -7.69 19.52 10.68
N TRP A 104 -6.96 19.98 11.70
CA TRP A 104 -6.74 19.23 12.95
C TRP A 104 -8.02 18.79 13.65
N ILE A 105 -9.13 19.48 13.39
CA ILE A 105 -10.46 19.12 13.89
C ILE A 105 -10.87 17.71 13.47
N LEU A 106 -10.34 17.20 12.35
CA LEU A 106 -10.62 15.86 11.84
C LEU A 106 -10.23 14.76 12.85
N LEU A 107 -9.24 14.99 13.70
CA LEU A 107 -8.85 14.02 14.74
C LEU A 107 -9.92 13.80 15.82
N LYS A 108 -10.96 14.63 15.88
CA LYS A 108 -12.13 14.40 16.72
C LYS A 108 -13.09 13.35 16.15
N PHE A 109 -12.92 12.97 14.89
CA PHE A 109 -13.73 11.95 14.25
C PHE A 109 -12.99 10.60 14.27
N PRO A 110 -13.59 9.55 14.84
CA PRO A 110 -12.90 8.26 15.07
C PRO A 110 -12.22 7.66 13.83
N ILE A 111 -12.84 7.84 12.64
CA ILE A 111 -12.30 7.29 11.40
C ILE A 111 -10.99 7.98 10.97
N HIS A 112 -10.89 9.31 11.15
CA HIS A 112 -9.68 10.09 10.87
C HIS A 112 -8.60 9.85 11.93
N GLU A 113 -8.98 9.78 13.22
CA GLU A 113 -8.07 9.43 14.31
C GLU A 113 -7.44 8.04 14.08
N ALA A 114 -8.27 7.05 13.74
CA ALA A 114 -7.81 5.70 13.43
C ALA A 114 -6.91 5.66 12.19
N PHE A 115 -7.17 6.51 11.19
CA PHE A 115 -6.32 6.64 10.02
C PHE A 115 -4.97 7.29 10.37
N HIS A 116 -4.96 8.35 11.14
CA HIS A 116 -3.74 9.01 11.60
C HIS A 116 -2.86 8.07 12.42
N LYS A 117 -3.46 7.32 13.35
CA LYS A 117 -2.76 6.28 14.09
C LYS A 117 -2.17 5.21 13.17
N PHE A 118 -2.95 4.74 12.18
CA PHE A 118 -2.45 3.80 11.18
C PHE A 118 -1.21 4.37 10.44
N MET A 119 -1.22 5.64 10.04
CA MET A 119 -0.07 6.27 9.38
C MET A 119 1.15 6.34 10.30
N ALA A 120 0.96 6.64 11.58
CA ALA A 120 2.03 6.61 12.57
C ALA A 120 2.63 5.20 12.73
N ASP A 121 1.78 4.17 12.83
CA ASP A 121 2.21 2.77 12.94
C ASP A 121 2.93 2.30 11.66
N LEU A 122 2.45 2.72 10.48
CA LEU A 122 3.08 2.40 9.19
C LEU A 122 4.48 3.05 9.07
N ASN A 123 4.61 4.32 9.49
CA ASN A 123 5.91 5.00 9.57
C ASN A 123 6.88 4.25 10.49
N GLN A 124 6.42 3.84 11.68
CA GLN A 124 7.25 3.06 12.61
C GLN A 124 7.65 1.71 12.03
N CYS A 125 6.74 1.03 11.35
CA CYS A 125 7.01 -0.22 10.64
C CYS A 125 8.10 -0.02 9.57
N TYR A 126 7.98 1.01 8.76
CA TYR A 126 8.96 1.36 7.73
C TYR A 126 10.35 1.62 8.33
N LEU A 127 10.43 2.44 9.36
CA LEU A 127 11.70 2.82 10.01
C LEU A 127 12.40 1.65 10.70
N LYS A 128 11.63 0.73 11.29
CA LYS A 128 12.18 -0.43 12.03
C LYS A 128 12.66 -1.55 11.12
N ASN A 129 12.25 -1.58 9.85
CA ASN A 129 12.54 -2.68 8.95
C ASN A 129 13.43 -2.25 7.79
N SER A 130 14.69 -2.65 7.85
CA SER A 130 15.71 -2.31 6.85
C SER A 130 15.35 -2.75 5.43
N ALA A 131 14.58 -3.82 5.30
CA ALA A 131 14.12 -4.34 4.01
C ALA A 131 13.26 -3.33 3.23
N PHE A 132 12.64 -2.35 3.90
CA PHE A 132 11.84 -1.33 3.21
C PHE A 132 12.65 -0.16 2.67
N SER A 133 13.84 0.13 3.20
CA SER A 133 14.53 1.38 2.91
C SER A 133 15.98 1.24 2.45
N GLN A 134 16.73 0.27 2.98
CA GLN A 134 18.17 0.21 2.73
C GLN A 134 18.54 -0.14 1.29
N ARG A 135 17.68 -0.90 0.58
CA ARG A 135 17.92 -1.31 -0.81
C ARG A 135 16.83 -0.82 -1.77
N ASP A 136 16.32 0.38 -1.51
CA ASP A 136 15.27 0.98 -2.34
C ASP A 136 15.69 1.21 -3.80
N PHE A 137 16.98 1.40 -4.06
CA PHE A 137 17.51 1.71 -5.38
C PHE A 137 18.37 0.58 -5.97
N SER A 138 18.27 -0.60 -5.41
CA SER A 138 19.04 -1.80 -5.80
C SER A 138 18.09 -2.90 -6.26
N GLN A 139 18.40 -3.55 -7.40
CA GLN A 139 17.57 -4.63 -7.93
C GLN A 139 17.43 -5.82 -6.98
N ASP A 140 18.46 -6.09 -6.18
CA ASP A 140 18.47 -7.16 -5.17
C ASP A 140 17.62 -6.85 -3.92
N GLY A 141 17.09 -5.62 -3.80
CA GLY A 141 16.16 -5.20 -2.74
C GLY A 141 14.69 -5.52 -2.99
N PHE A 142 14.35 -6.04 -4.18
CA PHE A 142 12.98 -6.32 -4.58
C PHE A 142 12.91 -7.57 -5.48
N SER A 143 11.90 -8.38 -5.30
CA SER A 143 11.60 -9.51 -6.19
C SER A 143 10.10 -9.74 -6.27
N TRP A 144 9.55 -9.85 -7.47
CA TRP A 144 8.20 -10.34 -7.65
C TRP A 144 8.11 -11.80 -7.21
N VAL A 145 7.12 -12.12 -6.40
CA VAL A 145 6.70 -13.49 -6.11
C VAL A 145 5.66 -13.92 -7.13
N ASP A 146 4.66 -13.04 -7.34
CA ASP A 146 3.65 -13.22 -8.38
C ASP A 146 3.07 -11.86 -8.78
N CYS A 147 3.15 -11.55 -10.06
CA CYS A 147 2.58 -10.36 -10.69
C CYS A 147 1.69 -10.71 -11.89
N HIS A 148 1.10 -11.93 -11.89
CA HIS A 148 0.25 -12.46 -12.95
C HIS A 148 -1.10 -12.94 -12.40
N GLN A 149 -1.65 -12.18 -11.42
CA GLN A 149 -2.95 -12.48 -10.79
C GLN A 149 -3.99 -11.39 -11.14
N GLU A 150 -4.09 -11.04 -12.42
CA GLU A 150 -4.98 -9.98 -12.93
C GLU A 150 -6.43 -10.23 -12.52
N GLN A 151 -6.90 -11.47 -12.68
CA GLN A 151 -8.28 -11.86 -12.37
C GLN A 151 -8.63 -11.70 -10.89
N LYS A 152 -7.63 -11.78 -10.02
CA LYS A 152 -7.77 -11.64 -8.57
C LYS A 152 -7.38 -10.27 -8.04
N CYS A 153 -6.83 -9.40 -8.89
CA CYS A 153 -6.21 -8.13 -8.48
C CYS A 153 -5.22 -8.30 -7.32
N MET A 154 -4.43 -9.39 -7.35
CA MET A 154 -3.45 -9.69 -6.31
C MET A 154 -2.04 -9.38 -6.79
N TYR A 155 -1.23 -8.88 -5.86
CA TYR A 155 0.19 -8.56 -6.08
C TYR A 155 1.00 -9.11 -4.93
N LEU A 156 2.02 -9.90 -5.26
CA LEU A 156 2.90 -10.51 -4.27
C LEU A 156 4.35 -10.21 -4.62
N PHE A 157 5.08 -9.62 -3.69
CA PHE A 157 6.50 -9.35 -3.86
C PHE A 157 7.27 -9.39 -2.55
N GLU A 158 8.57 -9.53 -2.65
CA GLU A 158 9.50 -9.46 -1.53
C GLU A 158 10.25 -8.14 -1.51
N ARG A 159 10.49 -7.66 -0.29
CA ARG A 159 11.51 -6.67 0.01
C ARG A 159 12.63 -7.35 0.79
N ILE A 160 13.87 -7.06 0.41
CA ILE A 160 15.05 -7.79 0.88
C ILE A 160 16.13 -6.79 1.29
N SER A 161 16.72 -6.99 2.47
CA SER A 161 17.94 -6.29 2.90
C SER A 161 18.73 -7.15 3.89
N GLY A 162 19.90 -7.59 3.51
CA GLY A 162 20.69 -8.53 4.32
C GLY A 162 19.89 -9.79 4.64
N ASP A 163 19.79 -10.12 5.92
CA ASP A 163 19.04 -11.29 6.39
C ASP A 163 17.54 -11.05 6.55
N GLN A 164 17.09 -9.81 6.38
CA GLN A 164 15.67 -9.46 6.52
C GLN A 164 14.95 -9.60 5.18
N LYS A 165 13.86 -10.36 5.20
CA LYS A 165 12.93 -10.48 4.07
C LYS A 165 11.52 -10.17 4.54
N ILE A 166 10.79 -9.42 3.72
CA ILE A 166 9.39 -9.10 3.96
C ILE A 166 8.60 -9.51 2.73
N LEU A 167 7.63 -10.40 2.91
CA LEU A 167 6.64 -10.72 1.89
C LEU A 167 5.48 -9.73 1.98
N ALA A 168 5.27 -8.98 0.92
CA ALA A 168 4.15 -8.08 0.76
C ALA A 168 3.07 -8.76 -0.10
N VAL A 169 1.85 -8.85 0.44
CA VAL A 169 0.70 -9.45 -0.24
C VAL A 169 -0.43 -8.44 -0.27
N PHE A 170 -0.92 -8.13 -1.45
CA PHE A 170 -2.01 -7.19 -1.67
C PHE A 170 -3.16 -7.86 -2.41
N ASN A 171 -4.36 -7.67 -1.90
CA ASN A 171 -5.61 -7.97 -2.57
C ASN A 171 -6.39 -6.66 -2.76
N PHE A 172 -6.43 -6.16 -3.97
CA PHE A 172 -7.14 -4.93 -4.33
C PHE A 172 -8.49 -5.20 -5.01
N SER A 173 -8.99 -6.44 -4.93
CA SER A 173 -10.38 -6.75 -5.24
C SER A 173 -11.30 -6.50 -4.05
N ASP A 174 -12.59 -6.44 -4.28
CA ASP A 174 -13.64 -6.40 -3.26
C ASP A 174 -13.98 -7.80 -2.70
N GLU A 175 -13.44 -8.86 -3.28
CA GLU A 175 -13.67 -10.24 -2.90
C GLU A 175 -12.57 -10.81 -1.99
N ILE A 176 -12.90 -11.90 -1.27
CA ILE A 176 -11.91 -12.71 -0.57
C ILE A 176 -11.19 -13.55 -1.61
N GLN A 177 -9.87 -13.44 -1.65
CA GLN A 177 -9.03 -14.22 -2.55
C GLN A 177 -8.21 -15.24 -1.78
N GLU A 178 -8.10 -16.44 -2.36
CA GLU A 178 -7.20 -17.48 -1.87
C GLU A 178 -5.96 -17.55 -2.76
N TYR A 179 -4.80 -17.64 -2.12
CA TYR A 179 -3.52 -17.81 -2.80
C TYR A 179 -2.68 -18.85 -2.06
N THR A 180 -2.12 -19.80 -2.79
CA THR A 180 -1.25 -20.84 -2.24
C THR A 180 0.18 -20.53 -2.61
N LEU A 181 1.04 -20.29 -1.61
CA LEU A 181 2.47 -20.21 -1.81
C LEU A 181 3.04 -21.62 -2.00
N GLU A 182 3.98 -21.77 -2.93
CA GLU A 182 4.68 -23.05 -3.12
C GLU A 182 5.36 -23.49 -1.82
N LYS A 183 5.31 -24.81 -1.56
CA LYS A 183 5.78 -25.39 -0.30
C LYS A 183 7.26 -25.10 -0.02
N ASP A 184 8.07 -25.09 -1.07
CA ASP A 184 9.51 -24.79 -0.98
C ASP A 184 9.78 -23.32 -0.68
N TYR A 185 8.87 -22.42 -1.10
CA TYR A 185 8.95 -21.01 -0.76
C TYR A 185 8.83 -20.79 0.75
N CYS A 186 7.87 -21.45 1.39
CA CYS A 186 7.63 -21.32 2.83
C CYS A 186 8.78 -21.88 3.69
N LEU A 187 9.43 -22.96 3.27
CA LEU A 187 10.43 -23.64 4.08
C LEU A 187 11.86 -23.12 3.88
N SER A 188 12.22 -22.71 2.66
CA SER A 188 13.60 -22.34 2.32
C SER A 188 13.92 -20.86 2.54
N ARG A 189 12.91 -19.97 2.49
CA ARG A 189 13.13 -18.52 2.50
C ARG A 189 12.80 -17.82 3.83
N PHE A 190 12.14 -18.50 4.76
CA PHE A 190 11.68 -17.91 6.03
C PHE A 190 12.60 -18.20 7.23
N SER A 191 13.92 -18.33 7.01
CA SER A 191 14.84 -18.53 8.13
C SER A 191 15.29 -17.19 8.72
N ARG A 192 14.61 -16.62 9.58
CA ARG A 192 14.92 -15.74 10.71
C ARG A 192 14.08 -14.48 10.91
N THR A 193 13.58 -13.77 9.89
CA THR A 193 12.67 -12.63 10.18
C THR A 193 11.80 -12.38 8.96
N CYS A 194 10.62 -13.01 8.93
CA CYS A 194 9.64 -12.75 7.90
C CYS A 194 8.46 -12.01 8.47
N PHE A 195 8.20 -10.83 7.94
CA PHE A 195 6.97 -10.10 8.20
C PHE A 195 6.08 -10.18 6.97
N LEU A 196 4.81 -10.43 7.21
CA LEU A 196 3.79 -10.34 6.19
C LEU A 196 3.10 -8.99 6.33
N ILE A 197 3.17 -8.18 5.28
CA ILE A 197 2.29 -7.03 5.13
C ILE A 197 1.18 -7.44 4.18
N ALA A 198 -0.04 -7.43 4.70
CA ALA A 198 -1.20 -7.76 3.92
C ALA A 198 -2.21 -6.61 3.96
N ALA A 199 -2.69 -6.20 2.81
CA ALA A 199 -3.70 -5.16 2.67
C ALA A 199 -4.86 -5.66 1.81
N LYS A 200 -6.08 -5.38 2.26
CA LYS A 200 -7.32 -5.58 1.53
C LYS A 200 -8.13 -4.29 1.53
N LEU A 201 -8.87 -4.03 0.47
CA LEU A 201 -9.69 -2.83 0.34
C LEU A 201 -10.81 -2.70 1.40
N SER A 202 -11.28 -3.81 1.95
CA SER A 202 -12.34 -3.84 2.96
C SER A 202 -11.85 -3.86 4.41
N GLY A 203 -10.53 -3.74 4.67
CA GLY A 203 -9.94 -3.76 6.01
C GLY A 203 -8.54 -4.37 6.06
N LEU A 204 -7.92 -4.39 7.25
CA LEU A 204 -6.66 -5.07 7.47
C LEU A 204 -6.84 -6.58 7.27
N MET A 205 -5.96 -7.19 6.50
CA MET A 205 -5.90 -8.65 6.41
C MET A 205 -5.21 -9.21 7.66
N THR A 206 -5.85 -10.17 8.31
CA THR A 206 -5.13 -11.11 9.17
C THR A 206 -4.65 -12.27 8.31
N CYS A 207 -3.35 -12.44 8.19
CA CYS A 207 -2.79 -13.60 7.53
C CYS A 207 -2.48 -14.66 8.58
N SER A 208 -3.12 -15.83 8.47
CA SER A 208 -2.77 -17.01 9.24
C SER A 208 -1.96 -17.94 8.34
N MET A 209 -0.69 -18.11 8.65
CA MET A 209 0.12 -19.16 8.05
C MET A 209 -0.21 -20.49 8.73
N ARG A 210 -1.18 -21.22 8.24
CA ARG A 210 -1.29 -22.66 8.49
C ARG A 210 -0.80 -23.40 7.26
N GLN A 211 0.26 -24.19 7.42
CA GLN A 211 0.80 -25.14 6.46
C GLN A 211 0.36 -24.91 5.00
N ALA A 212 1.16 -24.15 4.25
CA ALA A 212 1.11 -24.02 2.79
C ALA A 212 -0.09 -23.30 2.14
N SER A 213 -1.00 -22.67 2.89
CA SER A 213 -2.05 -21.82 2.31
C SER A 213 -2.15 -20.47 3.01
N LEU A 214 -2.23 -19.41 2.22
CA LEU A 214 -2.52 -18.05 2.67
C LEU A 214 -4.01 -17.79 2.47
N THR A 215 -4.79 -17.82 3.53
CA THR A 215 -6.19 -17.39 3.47
C THR A 215 -6.28 -15.96 3.99
N ALA A 216 -6.65 -15.05 3.10
CA ALA A 216 -6.89 -13.66 3.45
C ALA A 216 -8.28 -13.53 4.09
N VAL A 217 -8.36 -13.59 5.42
CA VAL A 217 -9.62 -13.46 6.14
C VAL A 217 -9.81 -11.99 6.56
N SER A 218 -10.97 -11.42 6.28
CA SER A 218 -11.39 -10.12 6.81
C SER A 218 -11.57 -10.22 8.32
N GLY A 219 -10.73 -9.54 9.09
CA GLY A 219 -10.96 -9.40 10.53
C GLY A 219 -12.11 -8.42 10.75
N SER A 220 -13.25 -8.92 11.24
CA SER A 220 -14.25 -8.10 11.90
C SER A 220 -13.64 -7.62 13.21
N THR A 221 -13.58 -6.31 13.42
CA THR A 221 -13.33 -5.75 14.75
C THR A 221 -14.44 -6.19 15.69
N PRO A 222 -14.14 -6.71 16.89
CA PRO A 222 -15.18 -6.85 17.91
C PRO A 222 -15.63 -5.46 18.34
N SER A 223 -16.93 -5.33 18.46
CA SER A 223 -17.66 -4.18 19.00
C SER A 223 -17.17 -3.74 20.39
#